data_6435e9c38e9fef481fc533cc51ac9f43
#
_entry.id   6435e9c38e9fef481fc533cc51ac9f43
#
_cell.length_a   1.000
_cell.length_b   1.000
_cell.length_c   1.000
_cell.angle_alpha   90.00
_cell.angle_beta   90.00
_cell.angle_gamma   90.00
#
_symmetry.space_group_name_H-M   'P 1'
#
loop_
_entity.id
_entity.type
_entity.pdbx_description
1 polymer ?
#
loop_
_entity_poly.entity_id
_entity_poly.type
_entity_poly.pdbx_seq_one_letter_code
_entity_poly.pdbx_strand_id
1 'polypeptide(L)'
;MIKKRKVLLLTSRNISSLVVDTLCDQAEQDTAIACFYFDYASQKEQSPTNMLGSLLKQVVAGLEEIPEHIVQAFKGGKRFLGGRGLQLSQIVELLEVTLSSQRTFLCIDALDECIAAHRLKVLSSLRQILRKSADTRIFLTGRAHVRGEIESRLAGITATLFITPRKDDIYGYLRARLDEDTNPDAMDDCLEADILKKIPETVSEM
;
A
#
# COMPACT_ATOMS: atom_id res chain seq x y z
N MET A 1 14.05 -13.69 -21.83
CA MET A 1 13.29 -14.03 -20.59
C MET A 1 12.55 -12.78 -20.14
N ILE A 2 11.23 -12.74 -20.34
CA ILE A 2 10.40 -11.59 -19.91
C ILE A 2 10.35 -11.62 -18.39
N LYS A 3 10.99 -10.66 -17.72
CA LYS A 3 10.87 -10.50 -16.25
C LYS A 3 9.40 -10.25 -15.92
N LYS A 4 8.75 -11.19 -15.23
CA LYS A 4 7.38 -10.99 -14.73
C LYS A 4 7.38 -9.75 -13.84
N ARG A 5 6.54 -8.78 -14.17
CA ARG A 5 6.30 -7.60 -13.33
C ARG A 5 5.66 -8.06 -12.03
N LYS A 6 6.23 -7.68 -10.90
CA LYS A 6 5.80 -8.11 -9.56
C LYS A 6 5.22 -6.95 -8.74
N VAL A 7 5.42 -5.72 -9.19
CA VAL A 7 4.98 -4.52 -8.51
C VAL A 7 4.07 -3.73 -9.44
N LEU A 8 2.88 -3.38 -8.96
CA LEU A 8 1.99 -2.42 -9.59
C LEU A 8 1.98 -1.15 -8.75
N LEU A 9 2.39 -0.04 -9.36
CA LEU A 9 2.33 1.28 -8.76
C LEU A 9 1.16 2.05 -9.34
N LEU A 10 0.28 2.55 -8.49
CA LEU A 10 -0.80 3.47 -8.84
C LEU A 10 -0.53 4.87 -8.28
N THR A 11 -0.78 5.89 -9.10
CA THR A 11 -0.68 7.28 -8.68
C THR A 11 -2.08 7.85 -8.37
N SER A 12 -2.81 7.19 -7.45
CA SER A 12 -4.13 7.63 -6.96
C SER A 12 -4.34 7.18 -5.53
N ARG A 13 -5.12 7.93 -4.74
CA ARG A 13 -5.31 7.68 -3.30
C ARG A 13 -6.50 6.80 -2.94
N ASN A 14 -7.56 6.73 -3.72
CA ASN A 14 -8.84 6.19 -3.26
C ASN A 14 -9.19 4.79 -3.81
N ILE A 15 -8.22 4.09 -4.39
CA ILE A 15 -8.47 2.78 -5.04
C ILE A 15 -7.95 1.61 -4.21
N SER A 16 -7.18 1.87 -3.16
CA SER A 16 -6.53 0.83 -2.38
C SER A 16 -7.52 -0.11 -1.72
N SER A 17 -8.58 0.43 -1.09
CA SER A 17 -9.63 -0.39 -0.47
C SER A 17 -10.33 -1.26 -1.50
N LEU A 18 -10.73 -0.69 -2.64
CA LEU A 18 -11.40 -1.44 -3.71
C LEU A 18 -10.52 -2.59 -4.25
N VAL A 19 -9.21 -2.34 -4.39
CA VAL A 19 -8.26 -3.39 -4.83
C VAL A 19 -8.13 -4.47 -3.76
N VAL A 20 -8.04 -4.09 -2.49
CA VAL A 20 -7.97 -5.04 -1.37
C VAL A 20 -9.24 -5.88 -1.29
N ASP A 21 -10.41 -5.25 -1.33
CA ASP A 21 -11.70 -5.94 -1.30
C ASP A 21 -11.83 -6.92 -2.47
N THR A 22 -11.50 -6.46 -3.69
CA THR A 22 -11.51 -7.32 -4.88
C THR A 22 -10.54 -8.51 -4.75
N LEU A 23 -9.35 -8.29 -4.18
CA LEU A 23 -8.40 -9.37 -3.94
C LEU A 23 -8.90 -10.35 -2.89
N CYS A 24 -9.55 -9.87 -1.82
CA CYS A 24 -10.17 -10.71 -0.80
C CYS A 24 -11.31 -11.57 -1.36
N ASP A 25 -12.17 -10.99 -2.21
CA ASP A 25 -13.27 -11.69 -2.86
C ASP A 25 -12.80 -12.77 -3.84
N GLN A 26 -11.63 -12.58 -4.46
CA GLN A 26 -11.05 -13.49 -5.44
C GLN A 26 -9.97 -14.42 -4.88
N ALA A 27 -9.66 -14.29 -3.58
CA ALA A 27 -8.59 -15.06 -2.95
C ALA A 27 -8.98 -16.56 -2.87
N GLU A 28 -8.07 -17.41 -3.36
CA GLU A 28 -8.12 -18.85 -3.13
C GLU A 28 -7.57 -19.17 -1.72
N GLN A 29 -7.87 -20.36 -1.20
CA GLN A 29 -7.48 -20.78 0.16
C GLN A 29 -5.98 -20.61 0.46
N ASP A 30 -5.12 -20.75 -0.57
CA ASP A 30 -3.65 -20.64 -0.43
C ASP A 30 -3.12 -19.22 -0.71
N THR A 31 -3.98 -18.20 -0.71
CA THR A 31 -3.58 -16.82 -1.03
C THR A 31 -3.60 -15.95 0.23
N ALA A 32 -2.45 -15.39 0.59
CA ALA A 32 -2.35 -14.40 1.65
C ALA A 32 -2.49 -12.96 1.10
N ILE A 33 -3.22 -12.13 1.82
CA ILE A 33 -3.36 -10.70 1.53
C ILE A 33 -2.99 -9.95 2.80
N ALA A 34 -2.06 -9.00 2.68
CA ALA A 34 -1.66 -8.16 3.79
C ALA A 34 -1.59 -6.69 3.34
N CYS A 35 -2.07 -5.79 4.19
CA CYS A 35 -2.24 -4.38 3.87
C CYS A 35 -1.56 -3.49 4.88
N PHE A 36 -1.02 -2.37 4.39
CA PHE A 36 -0.52 -1.30 5.24
C PHE A 36 -0.85 0.05 4.62
N TYR A 37 -1.46 0.92 5.42
CA TYR A 37 -1.85 2.27 5.04
C TYR A 37 -0.95 3.26 5.77
N PHE A 38 -0.16 4.03 5.02
CA PHE A 38 0.59 5.13 5.60
C PHE A 38 -0.34 6.30 5.89
N ASP A 39 -0.10 6.96 7.01
CA ASP A 39 -0.82 8.15 7.45
C ASP A 39 0.17 9.21 7.93
N TYR A 40 0.05 10.40 7.40
CA TYR A 40 0.92 11.51 7.71
C TYR A 40 0.91 11.87 9.20
N ALA A 41 -0.24 11.77 9.87
CA ALA A 41 -0.36 12.08 11.29
C ALA A 41 0.42 11.09 12.17
N SER A 42 0.56 9.85 11.71
CA SER A 42 1.18 8.73 12.45
C SER A 42 2.61 8.42 12.00
N GLN A 43 3.26 9.26 11.19
CA GLN A 43 4.58 8.99 10.58
C GLN A 43 5.66 8.53 11.56
N LYS A 44 5.68 9.06 12.79
CA LYS A 44 6.68 8.73 13.82
C LYS A 44 6.61 7.26 14.25
N GLU A 45 5.41 6.69 14.24
CA GLU A 45 5.14 5.31 14.67
C GLU A 45 5.26 4.33 13.50
N GLN A 46 5.15 4.81 12.27
CA GLN A 46 5.20 4.02 11.05
C GLN A 46 6.64 3.80 10.56
N SER A 47 7.47 3.23 11.44
CA SER A 47 8.82 2.83 11.07
C SER A 47 8.84 1.63 10.10
N PRO A 48 9.93 1.41 9.33
CA PRO A 48 10.05 0.22 8.49
C PRO A 48 9.86 -1.10 9.26
N THR A 49 10.32 -1.16 10.50
CA THR A 49 10.15 -2.31 11.39
C THR A 49 8.68 -2.54 11.74
N ASN A 50 7.94 -1.48 12.09
CA ASN A 50 6.52 -1.59 12.45
C ASN A 50 5.68 -1.95 11.21
N MET A 51 5.95 -1.33 10.09
CA MET A 51 5.26 -1.59 8.82
C MET A 51 5.43 -3.04 8.36
N LEU A 52 6.68 -3.51 8.22
CA LEU A 52 6.95 -4.88 7.78
C LEU A 52 6.55 -5.92 8.85
N GLY A 53 6.65 -5.57 10.12
CA GLY A 53 6.14 -6.39 11.22
C GLY A 53 4.62 -6.55 11.18
N SER A 54 3.88 -5.49 10.82
CA SER A 54 2.44 -5.55 10.61
C SER A 54 2.07 -6.47 9.45
N LEU A 55 2.77 -6.37 8.31
CA LEU A 55 2.57 -7.28 7.17
C LEU A 55 2.87 -8.73 7.55
N LEU A 56 3.99 -8.99 8.24
CA LEU A 56 4.33 -10.33 8.72
C LEU A 56 3.23 -10.90 9.61
N LYS A 57 2.73 -10.09 10.56
CA LYS A 57 1.64 -10.50 11.46
C LYS A 57 0.39 -10.91 10.70
N GLN A 58 -0.02 -10.14 9.68
CA GLN A 58 -1.21 -10.44 8.88
C GLN A 58 -1.02 -11.73 8.07
N VAL A 59 0.13 -11.89 7.42
CA VAL A 59 0.44 -13.11 6.64
C VAL A 59 0.43 -14.35 7.54
N VAL A 60 1.05 -14.28 8.72
CA VAL A 60 1.09 -15.41 9.68
C VAL A 60 -0.28 -15.71 10.27
N ALA A 61 -1.11 -14.67 10.51
CA ALA A 61 -2.47 -14.86 11.02
C ALA A 61 -3.41 -15.59 10.03
N GLY A 62 -3.09 -15.55 8.73
CA GLY A 62 -3.83 -16.28 7.70
C GLY A 62 -3.38 -17.74 7.51
N LEU A 63 -2.35 -18.20 8.21
CA LEU A 63 -1.90 -19.59 8.15
C LEU A 63 -2.68 -20.47 9.11
N GLU A 64 -2.96 -21.71 8.70
CA GLU A 64 -3.62 -22.70 9.57
C GLU A 64 -2.78 -22.99 10.82
N GLU A 65 -1.46 -23.09 10.66
CA GLU A 65 -0.52 -23.30 11.76
C GLU A 65 0.61 -22.28 11.71
N ILE A 66 1.06 -21.79 12.87
CA ILE A 66 2.21 -20.89 12.94
C ILE A 66 3.49 -21.68 12.70
N PRO A 67 4.26 -21.36 11.64
CA PRO A 67 5.48 -22.10 11.33
C PRO A 67 6.50 -22.04 12.46
N GLU A 68 7.20 -23.12 12.73
CA GLU A 68 8.15 -23.25 13.84
C GLU A 68 9.24 -22.16 13.82
N HIS A 69 9.74 -21.78 12.65
CA HIS A 69 10.73 -20.71 12.52
C HIS A 69 10.23 -19.35 13.03
N ILE A 70 8.93 -19.06 12.89
CA ILE A 70 8.29 -17.87 13.46
C ILE A 70 8.25 -17.98 14.98
N VAL A 71 7.80 -19.12 15.50
CA VAL A 71 7.74 -19.37 16.96
C VAL A 71 9.12 -19.22 17.60
N GLN A 72 10.15 -19.78 16.99
CA GLN A 72 11.53 -19.71 17.48
C GLN A 72 12.09 -18.29 17.45
N ALA A 73 11.84 -17.52 16.40
CA ALA A 73 12.26 -16.13 16.31
C ALA A 73 11.66 -15.27 17.45
N PHE A 74 10.37 -15.45 17.75
CA PHE A 74 9.73 -14.74 18.85
C PHE A 74 10.20 -15.21 20.24
N LYS A 75 10.42 -16.53 20.44
CA LYS A 75 10.99 -17.07 21.69
C LYS A 75 12.41 -16.57 21.92
N GLY A 76 13.23 -16.56 20.87
CA GLY A 76 14.61 -16.03 20.91
C GLY A 76 14.64 -14.54 21.24
N GLY A 77 13.80 -13.73 20.58
CA GLY A 77 13.68 -12.29 20.83
C GLY A 77 13.33 -11.95 22.27
N LYS A 78 12.41 -12.69 22.90
CA LYS A 78 12.06 -12.51 24.32
C LYS A 78 13.21 -12.83 25.27
N ARG A 79 14.02 -13.84 24.95
CA ARG A 79 15.08 -14.36 25.83
C ARG A 79 16.36 -13.50 25.80
N PHE A 80 16.75 -13.01 24.62
CA PHE A 80 18.05 -12.35 24.42
C PHE A 80 17.98 -10.82 24.37
N LEU A 81 16.81 -10.24 24.06
CA LEU A 81 16.68 -8.80 23.80
C LEU A 81 15.96 -8.04 24.96
N GLY A 82 15.81 -8.65 26.12
CA GLY A 82 15.16 -8.01 27.27
C GLY A 82 13.75 -7.49 26.96
N GLY A 83 12.99 -8.21 26.10
CA GLY A 83 11.67 -7.84 25.66
C GLY A 83 11.63 -6.86 24.48
N ARG A 84 12.77 -6.55 23.85
CA ARG A 84 12.80 -5.79 22.60
C ARG A 84 12.23 -6.64 21.46
N GLY A 85 11.38 -6.03 20.62
CA GLY A 85 10.79 -6.69 19.46
C GLY A 85 11.83 -7.11 18.41
N LEU A 86 11.38 -7.83 17.37
CA LEU A 86 12.25 -8.25 16.26
C LEU A 86 12.87 -7.04 15.56
N GLN A 87 14.13 -7.20 15.16
CA GLN A 87 14.84 -6.21 14.35
C GLN A 87 14.38 -6.27 12.89
N LEU A 88 14.53 -5.18 12.15
CA LEU A 88 14.12 -5.09 10.74
C LEU A 88 14.66 -6.24 9.88
N SER A 89 15.96 -6.59 10.03
CA SER A 89 16.57 -7.70 9.28
C SER A 89 15.90 -9.04 9.56
N GLN A 90 15.57 -9.31 10.82
CA GLN A 90 14.88 -10.55 11.22
C GLN A 90 13.46 -10.61 10.64
N ILE A 91 12.73 -9.49 10.65
CA ILE A 91 11.40 -9.42 10.04
C ILE A 91 11.48 -9.68 8.53
N VAL A 92 12.47 -9.11 7.85
CA VAL A 92 12.68 -9.33 6.41
C VAL A 92 12.98 -10.82 6.13
N GLU A 93 13.87 -11.45 6.90
CA GLU A 93 14.17 -12.89 6.76
C GLU A 93 12.94 -13.77 6.98
N LEU A 94 12.14 -13.46 8.01
CA LEU A 94 10.89 -14.18 8.28
C LEU A 94 9.88 -14.01 7.14
N LEU A 95 9.72 -12.80 6.61
CA LEU A 95 8.89 -12.55 5.43
C LEU A 95 9.40 -13.32 4.21
N GLU A 96 10.71 -13.33 3.95
CA GLU A 96 11.29 -14.08 2.83
C GLU A 96 10.92 -15.57 2.88
N VAL A 97 11.05 -16.19 4.06
CA VAL A 97 10.74 -17.61 4.24
C VAL A 97 9.23 -17.84 4.13
N THR A 98 8.43 -17.07 4.85
CA THR A 98 6.98 -17.26 4.90
C THR A 98 6.33 -17.03 3.53
N LEU A 99 6.76 -16.00 2.78
CA LEU A 99 6.20 -15.65 1.48
C LEU A 99 6.72 -16.55 0.34
N SER A 100 7.72 -17.37 0.57
CA SER A 100 8.22 -18.31 -0.44
C SER A 100 7.32 -19.53 -0.64
N SER A 101 6.48 -19.83 0.34
CA SER A 101 5.63 -21.04 0.37
C SER A 101 4.19 -20.83 -0.10
N GLN A 102 3.77 -19.58 -0.32
CA GLN A 102 2.39 -19.26 -0.68
C GLN A 102 2.28 -18.07 -1.63
N ARG A 103 1.19 -17.99 -2.38
CA ARG A 103 0.83 -16.83 -3.17
C ARG A 103 0.47 -15.68 -2.25
N THR A 104 1.09 -14.52 -2.43
CA THR A 104 0.87 -13.38 -1.52
C THR A 104 0.71 -12.07 -2.27
N PHE A 105 -0.26 -11.27 -1.83
CA PHE A 105 -0.43 -9.88 -2.22
C PHE A 105 -0.13 -8.95 -1.04
N LEU A 106 0.82 -8.05 -1.21
CA LEU A 106 1.13 -7.00 -0.26
C LEU A 106 0.61 -5.67 -0.79
N CYS A 107 -0.39 -5.09 -0.15
CA CYS A 107 -1.00 -3.83 -0.53
C CYS A 107 -0.46 -2.72 0.40
N ILE A 108 0.24 -1.73 -0.17
CA ILE A 108 0.85 -0.64 0.58
C ILE A 108 0.32 0.67 0.02
N ASP A 109 -0.49 1.35 0.83
CA ASP A 109 -1.15 2.59 0.45
C ASP A 109 -0.39 3.82 0.92
N ALA A 110 -0.51 4.91 0.15
CA ALA A 110 0.02 6.23 0.45
C ALA A 110 1.51 6.23 0.82
N LEU A 111 2.35 5.52 0.06
CA LEU A 111 3.80 5.42 0.32
C LEU A 111 4.50 6.80 0.32
N ASP A 112 3.92 7.81 -0.31
CA ASP A 112 4.39 9.19 -0.27
C ASP A 112 4.28 9.83 1.13
N GLU A 113 3.41 9.33 1.98
CA GLU A 113 3.26 9.78 3.36
C GLU A 113 4.31 9.18 4.30
N CYS A 114 5.05 8.17 3.85
CA CYS A 114 6.18 7.63 4.58
C CYS A 114 7.37 8.60 4.57
N ILE A 115 8.03 8.78 5.72
CA ILE A 115 9.26 9.58 5.83
C ILE A 115 10.29 9.08 4.82
N ALA A 116 10.95 9.97 4.07
CA ALA A 116 11.86 9.62 2.98
C ALA A 116 12.95 8.60 3.40
N ALA A 117 13.58 8.80 4.56
CA ALA A 117 14.60 7.87 5.09
C ALA A 117 14.03 6.47 5.40
N HIS A 118 12.78 6.40 5.84
CA HIS A 118 12.06 5.14 6.08
C HIS A 118 11.65 4.49 4.77
N ARG A 119 11.14 5.27 3.81
CA ARG A 119 10.71 4.79 2.49
C ARG A 119 11.84 4.10 1.73
N LEU A 120 13.08 4.63 1.79
CA LEU A 120 14.25 3.98 1.22
C LEU A 120 14.49 2.59 1.81
N LYS A 121 14.37 2.44 3.14
CA LYS A 121 14.54 1.16 3.83
C LYS A 121 13.42 0.18 3.46
N VAL A 122 12.16 0.66 3.44
CA VAL A 122 10.99 -0.14 3.01
C VAL A 122 11.21 -0.67 1.61
N LEU A 123 11.50 0.19 0.62
CA LEU A 123 11.70 -0.23 -0.77
C LEU A 123 12.85 -1.22 -0.94
N SER A 124 13.95 -1.03 -0.19
CA SER A 124 15.08 -1.97 -0.21
C SER A 124 14.70 -3.33 0.36
N SER A 125 13.94 -3.36 1.46
CA SER A 125 13.43 -4.60 2.07
C SER A 125 12.44 -5.32 1.15
N LEU A 126 11.49 -4.59 0.55
CA LEU A 126 10.55 -5.16 -0.42
C LEU A 126 11.26 -5.76 -1.64
N ARG A 127 12.31 -5.10 -2.14
CA ARG A 127 13.14 -5.64 -3.22
C ARG A 127 13.83 -6.95 -2.82
N GLN A 128 14.33 -7.01 -1.59
CA GLN A 128 14.98 -8.20 -1.04
C GLN A 128 13.98 -9.37 -0.96
N ILE A 129 12.81 -9.15 -0.39
CA ILE A 129 11.71 -10.13 -0.30
C ILE A 129 11.31 -10.64 -1.69
N LEU A 130 11.07 -9.74 -2.65
CA LEU A 130 10.66 -10.12 -4.01
C LEU A 130 11.67 -10.95 -4.79
N ARG A 131 12.96 -10.89 -4.41
CA ARG A 131 14.00 -11.72 -5.03
C ARG A 131 13.84 -13.19 -4.67
N LYS A 132 13.37 -13.50 -3.47
CA LYS A 132 13.23 -14.86 -2.95
C LYS A 132 11.82 -15.43 -3.13
N SER A 133 10.79 -14.58 -3.20
CA SER A 133 9.40 -14.99 -3.32
C SER A 133 8.91 -14.86 -4.76
N ALA A 134 8.72 -16.00 -5.45
CA ALA A 134 8.31 -16.01 -6.86
C ALA A 134 6.87 -15.52 -7.05
N ASP A 135 5.98 -15.87 -6.13
CA ASP A 135 4.54 -15.69 -6.22
C ASP A 135 4.02 -14.52 -5.37
N THR A 136 4.93 -13.72 -4.82
CA THR A 136 4.57 -12.45 -4.18
C THR A 136 4.35 -11.36 -5.22
N ARG A 137 3.27 -10.61 -5.05
CA ARG A 137 2.93 -9.40 -5.81
C ARG A 137 2.75 -8.25 -4.84
N ILE A 138 3.19 -7.07 -5.25
CA ILE A 138 3.06 -5.85 -4.44
C ILE A 138 2.22 -4.84 -5.22
N PHE A 139 1.23 -4.31 -4.56
CA PHE A 139 0.44 -3.18 -4.98
C PHE A 139 0.87 -1.97 -4.14
N LEU A 140 1.33 -0.91 -4.80
CA LEU A 140 1.75 0.33 -4.17
C LEU A 140 0.88 1.47 -4.67
N THR A 141 0.49 2.36 -3.77
CA THR A 141 -0.03 3.66 -4.15
C THR A 141 0.85 4.79 -3.62
N GLY A 142 0.80 5.92 -4.28
CA GLY A 142 1.52 7.12 -3.87
C GLY A 142 1.40 8.23 -4.90
N ARG A 143 1.68 9.46 -4.49
CA ARG A 143 1.67 10.62 -5.38
C ARG A 143 2.81 10.53 -6.42
N ALA A 144 2.65 11.25 -7.52
CA ALA A 144 3.57 11.24 -8.65
C ALA A 144 5.04 11.56 -8.29
N HIS A 145 5.26 12.39 -7.27
CA HIS A 145 6.62 12.82 -6.88
C HIS A 145 7.51 11.69 -6.33
N VAL A 146 6.93 10.62 -5.76
CA VAL A 146 7.72 9.46 -5.26
C VAL A 146 7.97 8.40 -6.33
N ARG A 147 7.37 8.53 -7.51
CA ARG A 147 7.47 7.55 -8.60
C ARG A 147 8.89 7.24 -8.99
N GLY A 148 9.71 8.26 -9.25
CA GLY A 148 11.09 8.09 -9.71
C GLY A 148 11.94 7.28 -8.72
N GLU A 149 11.72 7.49 -7.42
CA GLU A 149 12.37 6.73 -6.35
C GLU A 149 11.94 5.26 -6.39
N ILE A 150 10.63 4.99 -6.50
CA ILE A 150 10.08 3.62 -6.55
C ILE A 150 10.58 2.87 -7.78
N GLU A 151 10.48 3.47 -8.96
CA GLU A 151 10.92 2.86 -10.23
C GLU A 151 12.42 2.58 -10.25
N SER A 152 13.23 3.46 -9.66
CA SER A 152 14.67 3.24 -9.51
C SER A 152 14.98 2.09 -8.55
N ARG A 153 14.36 2.06 -7.37
CA ARG A 153 14.62 1.04 -6.35
C ARG A 153 14.08 -0.33 -6.71
N LEU A 154 12.94 -0.40 -7.40
CA LEU A 154 12.30 -1.62 -7.86
C LEU A 154 12.46 -1.83 -9.37
N ALA A 155 13.59 -1.38 -9.92
CA ALA A 155 13.86 -1.41 -11.35
C ALA A 155 13.68 -2.80 -11.97
N GLY A 156 12.98 -2.82 -13.11
CA GLY A 156 12.77 -4.03 -13.93
C GLY A 156 11.66 -4.96 -13.45
N ILE A 157 11.00 -4.67 -12.31
CA ILE A 157 9.90 -5.46 -11.77
C ILE A 157 8.62 -4.65 -11.53
N THR A 158 8.65 -3.34 -11.77
CA THR A 158 7.51 -2.43 -11.58
C THR A 158 6.73 -2.22 -12.88
N ALA A 159 5.41 -2.18 -12.77
CA ALA A 159 4.49 -1.59 -13.74
C ALA A 159 3.85 -0.37 -13.08
N THR A 160 3.81 0.75 -13.78
CA THR A 160 3.17 1.98 -13.29
C THR A 160 1.88 2.22 -14.06
N LEU A 161 0.81 2.49 -13.34
CA LEU A 161 -0.47 2.89 -13.90
C LEU A 161 -0.83 4.28 -13.34
N PHE A 162 -1.11 5.20 -14.25
CA PHE A 162 -1.62 6.52 -13.90
C PHE A 162 -3.15 6.49 -13.93
N ILE A 163 -3.75 6.96 -12.87
CA ILE A 163 -5.18 7.16 -12.80
C ILE A 163 -5.40 8.66 -12.65
N THR A 164 -5.92 9.25 -13.69
CA THR A 164 -6.42 10.63 -13.69
C THR A 164 -7.94 10.56 -13.78
N PRO A 165 -8.67 11.26 -12.90
CA PRO A 165 -10.12 11.32 -12.99
C PRO A 165 -10.51 11.98 -14.32
N ARG A 166 -11.54 11.43 -14.97
CA ARG A 166 -12.13 12.07 -16.14
C ARG A 166 -12.96 13.28 -15.71
N LYS A 167 -13.12 14.25 -16.58
CA LYS A 167 -14.01 15.39 -16.31
C LYS A 167 -15.41 14.95 -15.90
N ASP A 168 -15.94 13.95 -16.58
CA ASP A 168 -17.28 13.40 -16.31
C ASP A 168 -17.36 12.77 -14.91
N ASP A 169 -16.32 12.09 -14.45
CA ASP A 169 -16.27 11.52 -13.10
C ASP A 169 -16.24 12.62 -12.04
N ILE A 170 -15.50 13.70 -12.30
CA ILE A 170 -15.45 14.88 -11.42
C ILE A 170 -16.82 15.55 -11.36
N TYR A 171 -17.45 15.75 -12.52
CA TYR A 171 -18.81 16.31 -12.57
C TYR A 171 -19.83 15.46 -11.83
N GLY A 172 -19.82 14.14 -12.06
CA GLY A 172 -20.70 13.20 -11.38
C GLY A 172 -20.54 13.24 -9.86
N TYR A 173 -19.29 13.26 -9.38
CA TYR A 173 -18.97 13.39 -7.95
C TYR A 173 -19.45 14.73 -7.37
N LEU A 174 -19.17 15.84 -8.05
CA LEU A 174 -19.56 17.16 -7.58
C LEU A 174 -21.09 17.29 -7.50
N ARG A 175 -21.83 16.83 -8.51
CA ARG A 175 -23.30 16.83 -8.49
C ARG A 175 -23.86 16.00 -7.34
N ALA A 176 -23.37 14.77 -7.16
CA ALA A 176 -23.78 13.94 -6.04
C ALA A 176 -23.54 14.61 -4.67
N ARG A 177 -22.40 15.32 -4.52
CA ARG A 177 -22.12 16.06 -3.29
C ARG A 177 -22.98 17.30 -3.10
N LEU A 178 -23.31 18.00 -4.16
CA LEU A 178 -24.20 19.16 -4.11
C LEU A 178 -25.65 18.72 -3.79
N ASP A 179 -26.10 17.60 -4.36
CA ASP A 179 -27.41 17.01 -4.08
C ASP A 179 -27.55 16.51 -2.63
N GLU A 180 -26.44 16.10 -2.00
CA GLU A 180 -26.37 15.68 -0.60
C GLU A 180 -26.24 16.85 0.39
N ASP A 181 -26.06 18.08 -0.09
CA ASP A 181 -25.87 19.24 0.79
C ASP A 181 -27.15 19.54 1.59
N THR A 182 -27.02 19.49 2.89
CA THR A 182 -28.12 19.75 3.83
C THR A 182 -28.31 21.23 4.16
N ASN A 183 -27.52 22.13 3.56
CA ASN A 183 -27.52 23.57 3.84
C ASN A 183 -27.79 24.41 2.58
N PRO A 184 -28.97 24.25 1.94
CA PRO A 184 -29.29 24.87 0.65
C PRO A 184 -29.23 26.40 0.70
N ASP A 185 -29.41 27.02 1.87
CA ASP A 185 -29.36 28.48 2.03
C ASP A 185 -27.95 29.07 1.83
N ALA A 186 -26.90 28.26 1.92
CA ALA A 186 -25.53 28.66 1.69
C ALA A 186 -25.07 28.50 0.23
N MET A 187 -25.85 27.80 -0.59
CA MET A 187 -25.56 27.49 -1.99
C MET A 187 -26.54 28.21 -2.89
N ASP A 188 -26.08 29.19 -3.63
CA ASP A 188 -26.87 29.81 -4.70
C ASP A 188 -26.49 29.21 -6.06
N ASP A 189 -27.39 29.40 -7.05
CA ASP A 189 -27.20 28.86 -8.42
C ASP A 189 -25.88 29.33 -9.07
N CYS A 190 -25.38 30.52 -8.68
CA CYS A 190 -24.16 31.09 -9.20
C CYS A 190 -22.93 30.38 -8.63
N LEU A 191 -22.93 30.09 -7.33
CA LEU A 191 -21.86 29.34 -6.66
C LEU A 191 -21.81 27.90 -7.15
N GLU A 192 -22.96 27.26 -7.30
CA GLU A 192 -23.06 25.91 -7.86
C GLU A 192 -22.45 25.85 -9.28
N ALA A 193 -22.86 26.77 -10.15
CA ALA A 193 -22.31 26.85 -11.50
C ALA A 193 -20.78 27.09 -11.52
N ASP A 194 -20.28 27.94 -10.61
CA ASP A 194 -18.85 28.19 -10.45
C ASP A 194 -18.08 26.97 -9.96
N ILE A 195 -18.60 26.22 -9.00
CA ILE A 195 -18.01 24.96 -8.51
C ILE A 195 -17.91 23.95 -9.65
N LEU A 196 -19.01 23.70 -10.36
CA LEU A 196 -19.09 22.75 -11.48
C LEU A 196 -18.18 23.14 -12.65
N LYS A 197 -17.88 24.43 -12.83
CA LYS A 197 -16.98 24.89 -13.88
C LYS A 197 -15.52 24.90 -13.47
N LYS A 198 -15.20 25.52 -12.35
CA LYS A 198 -13.80 25.81 -11.96
C LYS A 198 -13.06 24.57 -11.45
N ILE A 199 -13.70 23.71 -10.66
CA ILE A 199 -13.03 22.53 -10.07
C ILE A 199 -12.55 21.55 -11.15
N PRO A 200 -13.37 21.15 -12.15
CA PRO A 200 -12.91 20.25 -13.22
C PRO A 200 -11.80 20.82 -14.09
N GLU A 201 -11.77 22.16 -14.28
CA GLU A 201 -10.70 22.85 -15.01
C GLU A 201 -9.39 22.77 -14.24
N THR A 202 -9.39 23.10 -12.93
CA THR A 202 -8.19 23.08 -12.08
C THR A 202 -7.61 21.69 -11.90
N VAL A 203 -8.47 20.66 -11.74
CA VAL A 203 -8.01 19.27 -11.56
C VAL A 203 -7.40 18.69 -12.85
N SER A 204 -7.83 19.18 -14.02
CA SER A 204 -7.31 18.73 -15.32
C SER A 204 -5.90 19.25 -15.62
N GLU A 205 -5.44 20.28 -14.93
CA GLU A 205 -4.13 20.92 -15.11
C GLU A 205 -3.05 20.41 -14.14
N MET A 206 -3.42 19.57 -13.16
CA MET A 206 -2.50 18.94 -12.18
C MET A 206 -2.10 17.53 -12.60
#